data_2f0f2a21b4c640cd16392936553ee37e
#
_entry.id   2f0f2a21b4c640cd16392936553ee37e
#
_cell.length_a   1.000
_cell.length_b   1.000
_cell.length_c   1.000
_cell.angle_alpha   90.00
_cell.angle_beta   90.00
_cell.angle_gamma   90.00
#
_symmetry.space_group_name_H-M   'P 1'
#
loop_
_entity.id
_entity.type
_entity.pdbx_description
1 polymer ?
#
loop_
_entity_poly.entity_id
_entity_poly.type
_entity_poly.pdbx_seq_one_letter_code
_entity_poly.pdbx_strand_id
1 'polypeptide(L)'
;MSKTGKNELSVVNSLMHNLTKNDHLFIGNSKPIRSFNKFTGKLKSEILTFTNRGASGIDGIISTALGISFINKKSNNFLVIGDISFFHDINGFHVLKSIKANLTIIVINNNGGQIFSSLDYA
;
A
#
# COMPACT_ATOMS: atom_id res chain seq x y z
N MET A 1 -11.46 19.18 22.69
CA MET A 1 -10.17 18.96 22.01
C MET A 1 -10.36 17.87 20.97
N SER A 2 -10.45 18.24 19.71
CA SER A 2 -10.62 17.30 18.60
C SER A 2 -9.29 16.56 18.43
N LYS A 3 -9.26 15.26 18.71
CA LYS A 3 -8.17 14.39 18.27
C LYS A 3 -8.23 14.31 16.75
N THR A 4 -7.44 15.13 16.07
CA THR A 4 -7.13 14.94 14.65
C THR A 4 -6.29 13.66 14.51
N GLY A 5 -6.92 12.52 14.75
CA GLY A 5 -6.33 11.22 14.52
C GLY A 5 -6.05 11.09 13.02
N LYS A 6 -4.79 10.90 12.67
CA LYS A 6 -4.40 10.51 11.30
C LYS A 6 -5.10 9.18 11.01
N ASN A 7 -6.21 9.20 10.31
CA ASN A 7 -6.91 8.00 9.88
C ASN A 7 -6.35 7.52 8.54
N GLU A 8 -6.65 6.29 8.15
CA GLU A 8 -6.17 5.70 6.89
C GLU A 8 -6.49 6.58 5.67
N LEU A 9 -7.68 7.20 5.65
CA LEU A 9 -8.09 8.08 4.55
C LEU A 9 -7.22 9.34 4.46
N SER A 10 -6.78 9.89 5.59
CA SER A 10 -5.88 11.06 5.58
C SER A 10 -4.49 10.71 5.01
N VAL A 11 -4.00 9.49 5.26
CA VAL A 11 -2.75 8.99 4.66
C VAL A 11 -2.93 8.84 3.14
N VAL A 12 -4.01 8.22 2.69
CA VAL A 12 -4.34 8.07 1.27
C VAL A 12 -4.42 9.44 0.58
N ASN A 13 -5.17 10.38 1.15
CA ASN A 13 -5.31 11.72 0.61
C ASN A 13 -3.95 12.43 0.49
N SER A 14 -3.13 12.38 1.55
CA SER A 14 -1.80 12.99 1.53
C SER A 14 -0.92 12.36 0.46
N LEU A 15 -0.90 11.04 0.36
CA LEU A 15 -0.11 10.32 -0.64
C LEU A 15 -0.56 10.71 -2.05
N MET A 16 -1.85 10.60 -2.37
CA MET A 16 -2.39 10.85 -3.70
C MET A 16 -2.18 12.29 -4.18
N HIS A 17 -2.15 13.27 -3.26
CA HIS A 17 -1.86 14.67 -3.61
C HIS A 17 -0.37 14.94 -3.88
N ASN A 18 0.52 14.07 -3.42
CA ASN A 18 1.97 14.26 -3.58
C ASN A 18 2.58 13.39 -4.68
N LEU A 19 1.91 12.32 -5.11
CA LEU A 19 2.39 11.47 -6.19
C LEU A 19 2.39 12.21 -7.54
N THR A 20 3.36 11.86 -8.38
CA THR A 20 3.57 12.40 -9.72
C THR A 20 3.50 11.29 -10.77
N LYS A 21 3.48 11.66 -12.05
CA LYS A 21 3.47 10.70 -13.18
C LYS A 21 4.67 9.73 -13.23
N ASN A 22 5.74 10.06 -12.50
CA ASN A 22 6.94 9.21 -12.44
C ASN A 22 6.92 8.25 -11.26
N ASP A 23 5.87 8.28 -10.47
CA ASP A 23 5.72 7.44 -9.30
C ASP A 23 4.83 6.24 -9.62
N HIS A 24 5.20 5.10 -9.07
CA HIS A 24 4.42 3.87 -9.13
C HIS A 24 3.85 3.55 -7.77
N LEU A 25 2.61 3.17 -7.72
CA LEU A 25 1.89 2.88 -6.49
C LEU A 25 1.40 1.43 -6.49
N PHE A 26 1.90 0.62 -5.55
CA PHE A 26 1.34 -0.68 -5.25
C PHE A 26 0.43 -0.58 -4.03
N ILE A 27 -0.81 -1.02 -4.14
CA ILE A 27 -1.80 -0.97 -3.07
C ILE A 27 -2.08 -2.39 -2.59
N GLY A 28 -1.78 -2.64 -1.31
CA GLY A 28 -2.07 -3.90 -0.65
C GLY A 28 -3.56 -4.13 -0.46
N ASN A 29 -3.93 -5.39 -0.36
CA ASN A 29 -5.30 -5.85 -0.13
C ASN A 29 -5.84 -5.41 1.25
N SER A 30 -7.06 -5.81 1.58
CA SER A 30 -7.76 -5.52 2.83
C SER A 30 -8.20 -4.05 2.94
N LYS A 31 -7.94 -3.37 4.05
CA LYS A 31 -8.34 -1.96 4.26
C LYS A 31 -7.63 -0.97 3.32
N PRO A 32 -6.32 -1.08 3.04
CA PRO A 32 -5.66 -0.14 2.14
C PRO A 32 -6.40 0.06 0.82
N ILE A 33 -6.67 -0.98 0.06
CA ILE A 33 -7.35 -0.84 -1.24
C ILE A 33 -8.76 -0.22 -1.10
N ARG A 34 -9.47 -0.52 0.00
CA ARG A 34 -10.79 0.07 0.26
C ARG A 34 -10.70 1.56 0.57
N SER A 35 -9.64 1.99 1.26
CA SER A 35 -9.39 3.40 1.54
C SER A 35 -9.05 4.17 0.26
N PHE A 36 -8.30 3.57 -0.66
CA PHE A 36 -8.05 4.15 -1.98
C PHE A 36 -9.33 4.25 -2.82
N ASN A 37 -10.20 3.24 -2.79
CA ASN A 37 -11.49 3.28 -3.49
C ASN A 37 -12.44 4.39 -2.99
N LYS A 38 -12.23 4.87 -1.77
CA LYS A 38 -12.99 5.99 -1.19
C LYS A 38 -12.38 7.35 -1.52
N PHE A 39 -11.22 7.38 -2.17
CA PHE A 39 -10.61 8.64 -2.56
C PHE A 39 -11.41 9.32 -3.66
N THR A 40 -11.84 10.55 -3.42
CA THR A 40 -12.67 11.34 -4.35
C THR A 40 -11.95 12.58 -4.89
N GLY A 41 -10.69 12.77 -4.52
CA GLY A 41 -9.88 13.91 -4.95
C GLY A 41 -9.46 13.81 -6.42
N LYS A 42 -9.15 14.96 -7.02
CA LYS A 42 -8.50 14.98 -8.34
C LYS A 42 -7.02 14.67 -8.19
N LEU A 43 -6.53 13.74 -8.99
CA LEU A 43 -5.11 13.50 -9.15
C LEU A 43 -4.47 14.63 -9.95
N LYS A 44 -3.24 15.00 -9.59
CA LYS A 44 -2.45 15.97 -10.37
C LYS A 44 -1.93 15.39 -11.67
N SER A 45 -1.81 14.07 -11.74
CA SER A 45 -1.31 13.32 -12.90
C SER A 45 -1.81 11.90 -12.87
N GLU A 46 -1.70 11.21 -14.00
CA GLU A 46 -1.89 9.76 -14.06
C GLU A 46 -0.78 9.05 -13.28
N ILE A 47 -1.16 8.09 -12.45
CA ILE A 47 -0.25 7.31 -11.61
C ILE A 47 -0.42 5.84 -11.97
N LEU A 48 0.68 5.18 -12.32
CA LEU A 48 0.65 3.75 -12.58
C LEU A 48 0.44 2.99 -11.27
N THR A 49 -0.68 2.30 -11.19
CA THR A 49 -1.13 1.63 -9.97
C THR A 49 -1.19 0.12 -10.16
N PHE A 50 -0.68 -0.63 -9.18
CA PHE A 50 -0.63 -2.09 -9.16
C PHE A 50 -1.37 -2.64 -7.94
N THR A 51 -1.98 -3.80 -8.08
CA THR A 51 -2.67 -4.50 -6.99
C THR A 51 -2.65 -6.02 -7.23
N ASN A 52 -2.70 -6.82 -6.16
CA ASN A 52 -2.89 -8.27 -6.22
C ASN A 52 -4.39 -8.65 -6.10
N ARG A 53 -5.27 -7.98 -6.86
CA ARG A 53 -6.73 -8.18 -6.72
C ARG A 53 -7.24 -9.48 -7.33
N GLY A 54 -6.47 -10.14 -8.17
CA GLY A 54 -6.86 -11.44 -8.75
C GLY A 54 -7.11 -12.50 -7.68
N ALA A 55 -6.17 -12.68 -6.75
CA ALA A 55 -6.28 -13.62 -5.63
C ALA A 55 -6.64 -12.97 -4.30
N SER A 56 -6.52 -11.66 -4.15
CA SER A 56 -6.94 -10.86 -2.98
C SER A 56 -6.39 -11.32 -1.61
N GLY A 57 -5.32 -12.12 -1.58
CA GLY A 57 -4.65 -12.57 -0.36
C GLY A 57 -3.81 -11.49 0.30
N ILE A 58 -3.20 -11.83 1.43
CA ILE A 58 -2.23 -10.98 2.15
C ILE A 58 -0.78 -11.43 1.94
N ASP A 59 -0.62 -12.55 1.27
CA ASP A 59 0.65 -13.15 0.86
C ASP A 59 1.19 -12.52 -0.44
N GLY A 60 2.50 -12.55 -0.63
CA GLY A 60 3.18 -12.12 -1.86
C GLY A 60 3.11 -10.63 -2.19
N ILE A 61 2.58 -9.78 -1.30
CA ILE A 61 2.42 -8.34 -1.55
C ILE A 61 3.77 -7.64 -1.60
N ILE A 62 4.64 -7.89 -0.61
CA ILE A 62 5.99 -7.31 -0.56
C ILE A 62 6.83 -7.85 -1.72
N SER A 63 6.78 -9.15 -1.95
CA SER A 63 7.53 -9.82 -3.01
C SER A 63 7.18 -9.25 -4.39
N THR A 64 5.88 -9.03 -4.65
CA THR A 64 5.41 -8.44 -5.91
C THR A 64 5.85 -6.97 -6.05
N ALA A 65 5.71 -6.19 -4.98
CA ALA A 65 6.13 -4.78 -4.99
C ALA A 65 7.65 -4.63 -5.20
N LEU A 66 8.44 -5.52 -4.61
CA LEU A 66 9.90 -5.57 -4.84
C LEU A 66 10.23 -5.93 -6.30
N GLY A 67 9.51 -6.88 -6.89
CA GLY A 67 9.67 -7.24 -8.31
C GLY A 67 9.35 -6.06 -9.24
N ILE A 68 8.25 -5.35 -9.00
CA ILE A 68 7.87 -4.14 -9.75
C ILE A 68 8.97 -3.07 -9.61
N SER A 69 9.44 -2.81 -8.40
CA SER A 69 10.47 -1.80 -8.15
C SER A 69 11.82 -2.19 -8.77
N PHE A 70 12.15 -3.46 -8.83
CA PHE A 70 13.36 -3.96 -9.48
C PHE A 70 13.36 -3.71 -10.99
N ILE A 71 12.21 -3.83 -11.64
CA ILE A 71 12.07 -3.57 -13.08
C ILE A 71 12.04 -2.05 -13.34
N ASN A 72 11.39 -1.28 -12.47
CA ASN A 72 11.15 0.15 -12.65
C ASN A 72 12.12 1.02 -11.81
N LYS A 73 13.42 0.80 -11.99
CA LYS A 73 14.47 1.45 -11.18
C LYS A 73 14.53 2.98 -11.29
N LYS A 74 14.00 3.55 -12.38
CA LYS A 74 14.01 5.00 -12.63
C LYS A 74 12.81 5.72 -12.00
N SER A 75 11.81 4.98 -11.53
CA SER A 75 10.62 5.51 -10.89
C SER A 75 10.76 5.44 -9.37
N ASN A 76 10.08 6.32 -8.66
CA ASN A 76 9.85 6.11 -7.24
C ASN A 76 8.73 5.09 -7.09
N ASN A 77 8.99 4.04 -6.33
CA ASN A 77 8.03 2.97 -6.14
C ASN A 77 7.52 2.99 -4.70
N PHE A 78 6.22 3.02 -4.53
CA PHE A 78 5.55 3.07 -3.23
C PHE A 78 4.69 1.83 -3.05
N LEU A 79 4.75 1.24 -1.85
CA LEU A 79 3.83 0.19 -1.41
C LEU A 79 3.05 0.72 -0.21
N VAL A 80 1.72 0.68 -0.29
CA VAL A 80 0.85 0.89 0.88
C VAL A 80 0.27 -0.45 1.32
N ILE A 81 0.55 -0.85 2.55
CA ILE A 81 0.23 -2.18 3.07
C ILE A 81 -0.26 -2.08 4.53
N GLY A 82 -1.19 -2.96 4.91
CA GLY A 82 -1.60 -3.10 6.31
C GLY A 82 -0.55 -3.85 7.14
N ASP A 83 -0.58 -3.64 8.45
CA ASP A 83 0.34 -4.24 9.42
C ASP A 83 0.36 -5.78 9.37
N ILE A 84 -0.79 -6.43 9.37
CA ILE A 84 -0.88 -7.91 9.30
C ILE A 84 -0.29 -8.43 7.99
N SER A 85 -0.65 -7.81 6.86
CA SER A 85 -0.11 -8.20 5.55
C SER A 85 1.39 -8.00 5.47
N PHE A 86 1.90 -6.93 6.09
CA PHE A 86 3.32 -6.65 6.17
C PHE A 86 4.07 -7.75 6.93
N PHE A 87 3.58 -8.14 8.11
CA PHE A 87 4.19 -9.22 8.89
C PHE A 87 4.06 -10.59 8.20
N HIS A 88 2.94 -10.85 7.55
CA HIS A 88 2.70 -12.11 6.85
C HIS A 88 3.71 -12.34 5.72
N ASP A 89 4.08 -11.30 4.96
CA ASP A 89 4.96 -11.39 3.80
C ASP A 89 6.38 -10.84 4.07
N ILE A 90 6.78 -10.70 5.33
CA ILE A 90 8.08 -10.13 5.70
C ILE A 90 9.26 -10.90 5.10
N ASN A 91 9.10 -12.20 4.87
CA ASN A 91 10.09 -13.04 4.23
C ASN A 91 10.40 -12.62 2.78
N GLY A 92 9.50 -11.88 2.13
CA GLY A 92 9.72 -11.30 0.81
C GLY A 92 10.99 -10.44 0.74
N PHE A 93 11.41 -9.85 1.85
CA PHE A 93 12.66 -9.07 1.92
C PHE A 93 13.93 -9.89 1.70
N HIS A 94 13.84 -11.22 1.81
CA HIS A 94 15.00 -12.08 1.56
C HIS A 94 15.60 -11.87 0.16
N VAL A 95 14.77 -11.53 -0.82
CA VAL A 95 15.20 -11.27 -2.20
C VAL A 95 16.17 -10.08 -2.31
N LEU A 96 16.15 -9.14 -1.36
CA LEU A 96 17.05 -7.98 -1.34
C LEU A 96 18.53 -8.37 -1.16
N LYS A 97 18.81 -9.61 -0.77
CA LYS A 97 20.18 -10.15 -0.81
C LYS A 97 20.71 -10.29 -2.26
N SER A 98 19.81 -10.43 -3.22
CA SER A 98 20.14 -10.68 -4.62
C SER A 98 19.81 -9.52 -5.56
N ILE A 99 18.90 -8.64 -5.16
CA ILE A 99 18.48 -7.51 -5.99
C ILE A 99 18.56 -6.19 -5.22
N LYS A 100 18.73 -5.10 -5.99
CA LYS A 100 18.55 -3.73 -5.47
C LYS A 100 17.20 -3.22 -5.92
N ALA A 101 16.37 -2.80 -4.98
CA ALA A 101 15.04 -2.26 -5.23
C ALA A 101 14.93 -0.82 -4.68
N ASN A 102 14.27 0.06 -5.43
CA ASN A 102 13.89 1.40 -4.98
C ASN A 102 12.42 1.38 -4.57
N LEU A 103 12.14 0.99 -3.33
CA LEU A 103 10.78 0.81 -2.82
C LEU A 103 10.62 1.49 -1.46
N THR A 104 9.68 2.42 -1.38
CA THR A 104 9.21 3.00 -0.11
C THR A 104 7.96 2.27 0.34
N ILE A 105 7.99 1.74 1.56
CA ILE A 105 6.86 0.99 2.14
C ILE A 105 6.17 1.84 3.20
N ILE A 106 4.89 2.05 3.02
CA ILE A 106 4.01 2.76 3.94
C ILE A 106 3.12 1.72 4.64
N VAL A 107 3.45 1.41 5.88
CA VAL A 107 2.67 0.47 6.68
C VAL A 107 1.58 1.22 7.43
N ILE A 108 0.32 0.85 7.15
CA ILE A 108 -0.84 1.34 7.90
C ILE A 108 -1.05 0.39 9.08
N ASN A 109 -0.61 0.84 10.24
CA ASN A 109 -0.80 0.09 11.48
C ASN A 109 -2.08 0.56 12.17
N ASN A 110 -3.07 -0.31 12.19
CA ASN A 110 -4.35 -0.09 12.85
C ASN A 110 -4.62 -1.13 13.95
N ASN A 111 -3.57 -1.74 14.51
CA ASN A 111 -3.59 -2.80 15.50
C ASN A 111 -4.22 -4.11 15.02
N GLY A 112 -4.12 -4.36 13.72
CA GLY A 112 -4.49 -5.62 13.08
C GLY A 112 -6.00 -5.84 12.88
N GLY A 113 -6.34 -6.67 11.90
CA GLY A 113 -7.67 -7.26 11.72
C GLY A 113 -8.86 -6.34 11.51
N GLN A 114 -8.67 -5.03 11.43
CA GLN A 114 -9.73 -4.01 11.42
C GLN A 114 -10.68 -4.06 10.22
N ILE A 115 -10.41 -4.89 9.23
CA ILE A 115 -11.34 -5.09 8.12
C ILE A 115 -12.68 -5.69 8.60
N PHE A 116 -12.64 -6.46 9.69
CA PHE A 116 -13.82 -7.13 10.24
C PHE A 116 -14.58 -6.27 11.26
N SER A 117 -13.97 -5.19 11.78
CA SER A 117 -14.58 -4.33 12.80
C SER A 117 -15.84 -3.57 12.35
N SER A 118 -16.13 -3.57 11.04
CA SER A 118 -17.34 -2.95 10.47
C SER A 118 -18.45 -3.96 10.16
N LEU A 119 -18.30 -5.20 10.56
CA LEU A 119 -19.32 -6.24 10.40
C LEU A 119 -20.19 -6.30 11.64
N ASP A 120 -21.52 -6.47 11.46
CA ASP A 120 -22.50 -6.45 12.55
C ASP A 120 -22.33 -7.58 13.59
N TYR A 121 -21.46 -8.54 13.29
CA TYR A 121 -21.18 -9.71 14.12
C TYR A 121 -19.67 -9.85 14.51
N ALA A 122 -18.94 -8.75 14.43
CA ALA A 122 -17.53 -8.72 14.82
C ALA A 122 -17.34 -8.29 16.26
#